data_a2d063fef33650f7fd99404eac11e75f
#
_entry.id   a2d063fef33650f7fd99404eac11e75f
#
_cell.length_a   1.000
_cell.length_b   1.000
_cell.length_c   1.000
_cell.angle_alpha   90.00
_cell.angle_beta   90.00
_cell.angle_gamma   90.00
#
_symmetry.space_group_name_H-M   'P 1'
#
loop_
_entity.id
_entity.type
_entity.pdbx_description
1 polymer ?
#
loop_
_entity_poly.entity_id
_entity_poly.type
_entity_poly.pdbx_seq_one_letter_code
_entity_poly.pdbx_strand_id
1 'polypeptide(L)'
;TNPPFSLFREYIKQLVDYDKKFLIIGNMNAITYKEVFPLLRDNKVWLGNNYKVNAGAMFFEIPEKIANLEQVREVKTNESGKKVYITRVQGIRWFTNLDHGRRHEPLQLMTEKEVIKFTTKKPFEKYDNYDAIEVSLVKNIPSDYKGVMGVPVSFLDSYNPDQFEILGSNRGVDQDPNKIYGKGSYLNGKEVYKRLFIKHRKK
;
A
#
# COMPACT_ATOMS: atom_id res chain seq x y z
N THR A 1 5.81 17.50 -4.73
CA THR A 1 6.12 17.51 -6.18
C THR A 1 5.32 16.42 -6.89
N ASN A 2 4.94 16.70 -8.13
CA ASN A 2 4.23 15.78 -9.01
C ASN A 2 5.10 15.52 -10.25
N PRO A 3 6.01 14.54 -10.21
CA PRO A 3 6.84 14.20 -11.37
C PRO A 3 6.00 13.50 -12.44
N PRO A 4 6.41 13.54 -13.72
CA PRO A 4 5.82 12.69 -14.75
C PRO A 4 5.88 11.21 -14.34
N PHE A 5 4.76 10.49 -14.40
CA PHE A 5 4.71 9.10 -13.95
C PHE A 5 5.61 8.17 -14.77
N SER A 6 5.90 8.52 -16.02
CA SER A 6 6.86 7.80 -16.86
C SER A 6 8.29 7.82 -16.32
N LEU A 7 8.67 8.91 -15.63
CA LEU A 7 10.01 9.11 -15.05
C LEU A 7 10.06 8.80 -13.54
N PHE A 8 8.96 8.31 -12.96
CA PHE A 8 8.83 8.15 -11.51
C PHE A 8 9.91 7.23 -10.92
N ARG A 9 10.29 6.16 -11.64
CA ARG A 9 11.26 5.16 -11.17
C ARG A 9 12.64 5.76 -11.00
N GLU A 10 13.11 6.43 -12.03
CA GLU A 10 14.43 7.09 -12.03
C GLU A 10 14.45 8.25 -11.04
N TYR A 11 13.36 9.00 -10.98
CA TYR A 11 13.25 10.17 -10.11
C TYR A 11 13.30 9.78 -8.62
N ILE A 12 12.51 8.79 -8.19
CA ILE A 12 12.52 8.36 -6.78
C ILE A 12 13.88 7.75 -6.39
N LYS A 13 14.50 6.97 -7.31
CA LYS A 13 15.83 6.42 -7.10
C LYS A 13 16.85 7.53 -6.91
N GLN A 14 16.86 8.53 -7.80
CA GLN A 14 17.75 9.68 -7.72
C GLN A 14 17.60 10.44 -6.39
N LEU A 15 16.35 10.68 -5.95
CA LEU A 15 16.10 11.34 -4.67
C LEU A 15 16.69 10.58 -3.48
N VAL A 16 16.59 9.25 -3.49
CA VAL A 16 17.15 8.39 -2.44
C VAL A 16 18.68 8.34 -2.52
N ASP A 17 19.25 8.16 -3.71
CA ASP A 17 20.71 8.08 -3.94
C ASP A 17 21.42 9.38 -3.50
N TYR A 18 20.75 10.53 -3.65
CA TYR A 18 21.27 11.85 -3.21
C TYR A 18 20.79 12.28 -1.82
N ASP A 19 20.23 11.35 -1.04
CA ASP A 19 19.69 11.59 0.32
C ASP A 19 18.79 12.83 0.41
N LYS A 20 17.95 13.03 -0.59
CA LYS A 20 16.99 14.15 -0.59
C LYS A 20 15.73 13.79 0.19
N LYS A 21 15.26 14.73 1.01
CA LYS A 21 13.95 14.64 1.65
C LYS A 21 12.86 14.99 0.64
N PHE A 22 11.82 14.17 0.56
CA PHE A 22 10.80 14.37 -0.46
C PHE A 22 9.39 13.94 -0.02
N LEU A 23 8.41 14.56 -0.66
CA LEU A 23 7.01 14.14 -0.70
C LEU A 23 6.55 14.28 -2.14
N ILE A 24 6.26 13.16 -2.80
CA ILE A 24 5.93 13.10 -4.24
C ILE A 24 4.66 12.28 -4.48
N ILE A 25 3.91 12.67 -5.50
CA ILE A 25 2.77 11.89 -5.99
C ILE A 25 3.29 10.88 -7.01
N GLY A 26 2.83 9.63 -6.88
CA GLY A 26 3.12 8.56 -7.82
C GLY A 26 1.92 7.66 -8.06
N ASN A 27 2.00 6.86 -9.12
CA ASN A 27 1.00 5.83 -9.38
C ASN A 27 1.08 4.74 -8.30
N MET A 28 -0.07 4.27 -7.80
CA MET A 28 -0.15 3.21 -6.79
C MET A 28 0.53 1.90 -7.28
N ASN A 29 0.54 1.65 -8.58
CA ASN A 29 1.25 0.48 -9.11
C ASN A 29 2.77 0.55 -8.91
N ALA A 30 3.32 1.74 -8.65
CA ALA A 30 4.75 1.90 -8.37
C ALA A 30 5.20 1.12 -7.13
N ILE A 31 4.30 0.81 -6.19
CA ILE A 31 4.57 -0.06 -5.05
C ILE A 31 5.24 -1.39 -5.46
N THR A 32 4.89 -1.91 -6.65
CA THR A 32 5.40 -3.19 -7.13
C THR A 32 6.47 -3.06 -8.24
N TYR A 33 6.96 -1.85 -8.51
CA TYR A 33 8.06 -1.66 -9.45
C TYR A 33 9.38 -2.16 -8.85
N LYS A 34 10.23 -2.76 -9.67
CA LYS A 34 11.52 -3.34 -9.24
C LYS A 34 12.46 -2.30 -8.61
N GLU A 35 12.36 -1.03 -9.01
CA GLU A 35 13.17 0.07 -8.48
C GLU A 35 12.58 0.64 -7.17
N VAL A 36 11.26 0.52 -6.95
CA VAL A 36 10.54 1.14 -5.83
C VAL A 36 10.32 0.17 -4.68
N PHE A 37 9.93 -1.06 -4.99
CA PHE A 37 9.61 -2.05 -3.95
C PHE A 37 10.76 -2.32 -2.97
N PRO A 38 12.03 -2.46 -3.40
CA PRO A 38 13.13 -2.61 -2.45
C PRO A 38 13.26 -1.44 -1.48
N LEU A 39 12.98 -0.22 -1.93
CA LEU A 39 13.03 0.98 -1.08
C LEU A 39 11.93 0.95 0.00
N LEU A 40 10.74 0.44 -0.34
CA LEU A 40 9.64 0.24 0.62
C LEU A 40 9.97 -0.89 1.61
N ARG A 41 10.46 -2.03 1.12
CA ARG A 41 10.85 -3.18 1.94
C ARG A 41 11.94 -2.81 2.93
N ASP A 42 12.97 -2.11 2.47
CA ASP A 42 14.15 -1.75 3.25
C ASP A 42 13.90 -0.48 4.10
N ASN A 43 12.65 -0.04 4.18
CA ASN A 43 12.22 1.11 4.97
C ASN A 43 12.98 2.41 4.66
N LYS A 44 13.35 2.63 3.39
CA LYS A 44 13.97 3.86 2.88
C LYS A 44 12.94 4.85 2.34
N VAL A 45 11.82 4.33 1.89
CA VAL A 45 10.66 5.08 1.38
C VAL A 45 9.39 4.43 1.94
N TRP A 46 8.37 5.22 2.14
CA TRP A 46 7.05 4.74 2.57
C TRP A 46 5.93 5.55 1.96
N LEU A 47 4.69 5.12 2.17
CA LEU A 47 3.54 5.88 1.75
C LEU A 47 3.30 7.04 2.73
N GLY A 48 3.03 8.21 2.19
CA GLY A 48 2.60 9.36 2.97
C GLY A 48 1.20 9.13 3.59
N ASN A 49 0.81 10.01 4.48
CA ASN A 49 -0.50 9.93 5.10
C ASN A 49 -1.61 10.20 4.07
N ASN A 50 -2.23 9.14 3.60
CA ASN A 50 -3.38 9.17 2.68
C ASN A 50 -4.71 9.09 3.47
N TYR A 51 -4.80 9.79 4.58
CA TYR A 51 -5.92 9.73 5.51
C TYR A 51 -7.27 9.92 4.80
N LYS A 52 -8.23 9.03 5.09
CA LYS A 52 -9.60 8.99 4.54
C LYS A 52 -9.71 8.77 3.03
N VAL A 53 -8.69 8.25 2.38
CA VAL A 53 -8.78 7.91 0.96
C VAL A 53 -9.40 6.52 0.82
N ASN A 54 -10.70 6.47 0.59
CA ASN A 54 -11.39 5.23 0.30
C ASN A 54 -10.86 4.62 -1.01
N ALA A 55 -10.42 3.35 -0.94
CA ALA A 55 -10.03 2.54 -2.10
C ALA A 55 -8.97 3.17 -3.04
N GLY A 56 -8.03 3.93 -2.50
CA GLY A 56 -6.93 4.44 -3.30
C GLY A 56 -7.24 5.60 -4.24
N ALA A 57 -8.27 6.37 -3.94
CA ALA A 57 -8.60 7.59 -4.67
C ALA A 57 -8.28 8.82 -3.85
N MET A 58 -7.80 9.87 -4.48
CA MET A 58 -7.67 11.20 -3.91
C MET A 58 -8.72 12.13 -4.52
N PHE A 59 -9.23 13.05 -3.70
CA PHE A 59 -10.21 14.05 -4.13
C PHE A 59 -9.53 15.40 -4.20
N PHE A 60 -9.77 16.10 -5.29
CA PHE A 60 -9.22 17.44 -5.53
C PHE A 60 -10.33 18.41 -5.88
N GLU A 61 -10.22 19.61 -5.35
CA GLU A 61 -10.99 20.74 -5.83
C GLU A 61 -10.37 21.26 -7.12
N ILE A 62 -11.20 21.45 -8.15
CA ILE A 62 -10.76 21.97 -9.45
C ILE A 62 -11.56 23.21 -9.79
N PRO A 63 -10.92 24.20 -10.45
CA PRO A 63 -11.62 25.39 -10.94
C PRO A 63 -12.67 25.03 -11.97
N GLU A 64 -13.79 25.75 -11.98
CA GLU A 64 -14.87 25.57 -12.95
C GLU A 64 -14.39 25.59 -14.42
N LYS A 65 -13.42 26.46 -14.71
CA LYS A 65 -12.86 26.61 -16.07
C LYS A 65 -12.23 25.34 -16.65
N ILE A 66 -11.76 24.44 -15.78
CA ILE A 66 -11.11 23.18 -16.18
C ILE A 66 -11.90 21.95 -15.74
N ALA A 67 -13.07 22.17 -15.14
CA ALA A 67 -13.95 21.08 -14.72
C ALA A 67 -14.52 20.38 -15.97
N ASN A 68 -14.03 19.17 -16.24
CA ASN A 68 -14.69 18.27 -17.18
C ASN A 68 -15.85 17.60 -16.43
N LEU A 69 -17.07 17.84 -16.88
CA LEU A 69 -18.28 17.33 -16.22
C LEU A 69 -18.29 15.82 -16.08
N GLU A 70 -17.67 15.07 -16.97
CA GLU A 70 -17.55 13.61 -16.87
C GLU A 70 -16.62 13.17 -15.73
N GLN A 71 -15.67 14.02 -15.34
CA GLN A 71 -14.71 13.76 -14.24
C GLN A 71 -15.18 14.32 -12.89
N VAL A 72 -16.15 15.23 -12.88
CA VAL A 72 -16.70 15.79 -11.67
C VAL A 72 -17.56 14.75 -10.95
N ARG A 73 -17.27 14.51 -9.68
CA ARG A 73 -18.03 13.59 -8.82
C ARG A 73 -19.01 14.30 -7.92
N GLU A 74 -18.70 15.52 -7.55
CA GLU A 74 -19.51 16.31 -6.63
C GLU A 74 -19.32 17.81 -6.92
N VAL A 75 -20.40 18.55 -6.81
CA VAL A 75 -20.36 20.02 -6.84
C VAL A 75 -20.84 20.50 -5.47
N LYS A 76 -19.99 21.24 -4.77
CA LYS A 76 -20.29 21.84 -3.46
C LYS A 76 -20.35 23.37 -3.58
N THR A 77 -21.06 23.99 -2.69
CA THR A 77 -20.97 25.43 -2.47
C THR A 77 -20.12 25.65 -1.23
N ASN A 78 -19.04 26.42 -1.37
CA ASN A 78 -18.19 26.75 -0.24
C ASN A 78 -18.83 27.83 0.65
N GLU A 79 -18.19 28.15 1.77
CA GLU A 79 -18.67 29.14 2.74
C GLU A 79 -18.88 30.56 2.15
N SER A 80 -18.18 30.88 1.05
CA SER A 80 -18.32 32.14 0.31
C SER A 80 -19.37 32.08 -0.81
N GLY A 81 -20.20 31.04 -0.86
CA GLY A 81 -21.27 30.89 -1.86
C GLY A 81 -20.80 30.51 -3.26
N LYS A 82 -19.50 30.19 -3.47
CA LYS A 82 -18.95 29.83 -4.76
C LYS A 82 -19.05 28.33 -4.99
N LYS A 83 -19.42 27.94 -6.20
CA LYS A 83 -19.40 26.53 -6.61
C LYS A 83 -17.96 26.00 -6.70
N VAL A 84 -17.75 24.84 -6.08
CA VAL A 84 -16.49 24.09 -6.06
C VAL A 84 -16.74 22.72 -6.68
N TYR A 85 -15.95 22.37 -7.66
CA TYR A 85 -16.05 21.10 -8.37
C TYR A 85 -15.04 20.13 -7.81
N ILE A 86 -15.50 18.94 -7.43
CA ILE A 86 -14.64 17.90 -6.84
C ILE A 86 -14.46 16.80 -7.84
N THR A 87 -13.22 16.52 -8.19
CA THR A 87 -12.83 15.36 -9.00
C THR A 87 -12.22 14.29 -8.15
N ARG A 88 -12.35 13.03 -8.59
CA ARG A 88 -11.76 11.85 -7.97
C ARG A 88 -10.67 11.28 -8.86
N VAL A 89 -9.45 11.31 -8.41
CA VAL A 89 -8.31 10.69 -9.09
C VAL A 89 -7.99 9.36 -8.41
N GLN A 90 -8.08 8.28 -9.17
CA GLN A 90 -7.78 6.92 -8.67
C GLN A 90 -6.33 6.53 -8.93
N GLY A 91 -5.85 5.55 -8.17
CA GLY A 91 -4.56 4.90 -8.43
C GLY A 91 -3.35 5.78 -8.14
N ILE A 92 -3.48 6.84 -7.36
CA ILE A 92 -2.36 7.69 -6.93
C ILE A 92 -2.09 7.56 -5.43
N ARG A 93 -0.84 7.76 -5.05
CA ARG A 93 -0.36 7.76 -3.66
C ARG A 93 0.73 8.78 -3.46
N TRP A 94 0.83 9.27 -2.23
CA TRP A 94 2.00 9.97 -1.75
C TRP A 94 3.10 8.98 -1.42
N PHE A 95 4.30 9.24 -1.92
CA PHE A 95 5.54 8.54 -1.55
C PHE A 95 6.46 9.53 -0.85
N THR A 96 7.12 9.12 0.21
CA THR A 96 7.96 10.00 1.03
C THR A 96 9.04 9.24 1.78
N ASN A 97 10.09 9.95 2.19
CA ASN A 97 11.04 9.52 3.22
C ASN A 97 11.05 10.47 4.43
N LEU A 98 10.01 11.32 4.52
CA LEU A 98 9.77 12.14 5.71
C LEU A 98 8.98 11.32 6.71
N ASP A 99 9.48 11.24 7.94
CA ASP A 99 8.77 10.52 8.99
C ASP A 99 7.46 11.22 9.37
N HIS A 100 6.49 10.43 9.80
CA HIS A 100 5.21 10.91 10.27
C HIS A 100 4.63 9.97 11.33
N GLY A 101 3.94 10.52 12.34
CA GLY A 101 3.47 9.80 13.53
C GLY A 101 2.64 8.57 13.23
N ARG A 102 1.83 8.58 12.16
CA ARG A 102 0.98 7.44 11.79
C ARG A 102 1.75 6.15 11.48
N ARG A 103 3.01 6.24 11.04
CA ARG A 103 3.86 5.07 10.82
C ARG A 103 4.19 4.31 12.10
N HIS A 104 4.10 4.97 13.24
CA HIS A 104 4.42 4.42 14.56
C HIS A 104 3.16 4.04 15.35
N GLU A 105 1.97 4.26 14.78
CA GLU A 105 0.73 3.79 15.37
C GLU A 105 0.63 2.26 15.22
N PRO A 106 0.57 1.50 16.34
CA PRO A 106 0.44 0.06 16.24
C PRO A 106 -0.94 -0.33 15.70
N LEU A 107 -0.96 -1.28 14.76
CA LEU A 107 -2.21 -1.89 14.32
C LEU A 107 -2.83 -2.65 15.49
N GLN A 108 -4.09 -2.35 15.77
CA GLN A 108 -4.91 -3.11 16.70
C GLN A 108 -5.37 -4.40 16.02
N LEU A 109 -4.89 -5.53 16.47
CA LEU A 109 -5.08 -6.83 15.83
C LEU A 109 -5.77 -7.81 16.76
N MET A 110 -6.60 -8.64 16.17
CA MET A 110 -7.22 -9.79 16.83
C MET A 110 -6.26 -10.98 16.84
N THR A 111 -6.45 -11.91 17.78
CA THR A 111 -5.81 -13.22 17.74
C THR A 111 -6.36 -14.08 16.60
N GLU A 112 -5.62 -15.12 16.18
CA GLU A 112 -6.08 -16.07 15.16
C GLU A 112 -7.47 -16.64 15.48
N LYS A 113 -7.70 -17.02 16.74
CA LYS A 113 -8.98 -17.55 17.23
C LYS A 113 -10.13 -16.54 17.09
N GLU A 114 -9.86 -15.28 17.39
CA GLU A 114 -10.86 -14.21 17.25
C GLU A 114 -11.19 -13.94 15.79
N VAL A 115 -10.19 -13.89 14.91
CA VAL A 115 -10.42 -13.71 13.46
C VAL A 115 -11.28 -14.84 12.92
N ILE A 116 -11.00 -16.10 13.26
CA ILE A 116 -11.80 -17.26 12.86
C ILE A 116 -13.25 -17.13 13.34
N LYS A 117 -13.45 -16.69 14.56
CA LYS A 117 -14.79 -16.51 15.16
C LYS A 117 -15.63 -15.44 14.42
N PHE A 118 -15.00 -14.35 13.98
CA PHE A 118 -15.70 -13.21 13.38
C PHE A 118 -15.69 -13.20 11.83
N THR A 119 -15.08 -14.21 11.19
CA THR A 119 -14.98 -14.29 9.75
C THR A 119 -15.86 -15.41 9.19
N THR A 120 -16.69 -15.10 8.20
CA THR A 120 -17.59 -16.07 7.56
C THR A 120 -16.88 -16.98 6.56
N LYS A 121 -15.77 -16.56 6.00
CA LYS A 121 -14.93 -17.34 5.08
C LYS A 121 -13.82 -18.00 5.86
N LYS A 122 -13.36 -19.20 5.41
CA LYS A 122 -12.19 -19.85 5.98
C LYS A 122 -10.97 -18.95 5.85
N PRO A 123 -10.47 -18.37 6.96
CA PRO A 123 -9.28 -17.53 6.92
C PRO A 123 -8.02 -18.40 6.94
N PHE A 124 -6.89 -17.79 6.58
CA PHE A 124 -5.55 -18.38 6.77
C PHE A 124 -5.28 -19.64 5.95
N GLU A 125 -5.81 -19.72 4.71
CA GLU A 125 -5.42 -20.76 3.79
C GLU A 125 -3.93 -20.64 3.47
N LYS A 126 -3.22 -21.77 3.41
CA LYS A 126 -1.82 -21.80 3.00
C LYS A 126 -1.72 -21.66 1.48
N TYR A 127 -0.70 -20.90 1.05
CA TYR A 127 -0.38 -20.84 -0.37
C TYR A 127 0.17 -22.18 -0.88
N ASP A 128 -0.11 -22.48 -2.15
CA ASP A 128 0.36 -23.70 -2.79
C ASP A 128 1.87 -23.66 -3.03
N ASN A 129 2.42 -22.47 -3.24
CA ASN A 129 3.81 -22.26 -3.67
C ASN A 129 4.68 -21.44 -2.70
N TYR A 130 4.14 -21.03 -1.55
CA TYR A 130 4.90 -20.33 -0.50
C TYR A 130 4.56 -20.89 0.88
N ASP A 131 5.55 -20.93 1.77
CA ASP A 131 5.30 -21.23 3.18
C ASP A 131 4.75 -19.99 3.90
N ALA A 132 3.53 -19.65 3.55
CA ALA A 132 2.81 -18.49 4.07
C ALA A 132 1.30 -18.74 4.09
N ILE A 133 0.59 -17.99 4.91
CA ILE A 133 -0.88 -17.97 4.94
C ILE A 133 -1.43 -16.74 4.22
N GLU A 134 -2.59 -16.90 3.58
CA GLU A 134 -3.34 -15.79 3.00
C GLU A 134 -4.11 -15.03 4.06
N VAL A 135 -3.94 -13.71 4.09
CA VAL A 135 -4.72 -12.78 4.90
C VAL A 135 -5.38 -11.75 3.99
N SER A 136 -6.60 -12.00 3.60
CA SER A 136 -7.30 -11.22 2.57
C SER A 136 -7.62 -9.76 2.97
N LEU A 137 -7.67 -9.45 4.27
CA LEU A 137 -7.97 -8.12 4.81
C LEU A 137 -6.94 -7.73 5.87
N VAL A 138 -6.46 -6.49 5.84
CA VAL A 138 -5.48 -5.97 6.81
C VAL A 138 -5.96 -6.12 8.26
N LYS A 139 -7.24 -5.86 8.53
CA LYS A 139 -7.84 -6.02 9.87
C LYS A 139 -7.86 -7.46 10.40
N ASN A 140 -7.66 -8.45 9.52
CA ASN A 140 -7.64 -9.86 9.86
C ASN A 140 -6.22 -10.41 10.05
N ILE A 141 -5.20 -9.56 10.05
CA ILE A 141 -3.83 -9.98 10.40
C ILE A 141 -3.85 -10.49 11.84
N PRO A 142 -3.51 -11.77 12.10
CA PRO A 142 -3.54 -12.30 13.45
C PRO A 142 -2.35 -11.79 14.26
N SER A 143 -2.60 -11.38 15.50
CA SER A 143 -1.58 -10.81 16.40
C SER A 143 -0.59 -11.85 16.94
N ASP A 144 -0.99 -13.11 16.97
CA ASP A 144 -0.27 -14.23 17.58
C ASP A 144 0.38 -15.18 16.57
N TYR A 145 0.19 -14.97 15.26
CA TYR A 145 0.81 -15.80 14.23
C TYR A 145 2.27 -15.43 14.00
N LYS A 146 3.17 -16.40 14.08
CA LYS A 146 4.62 -16.18 13.98
C LYS A 146 5.21 -16.45 12.59
N GLY A 147 4.41 -16.97 11.67
CA GLY A 147 4.83 -17.30 10.30
C GLY A 147 4.72 -16.13 9.33
N VAL A 148 4.93 -16.42 8.06
CA VAL A 148 4.80 -15.45 6.97
C VAL A 148 3.33 -15.33 6.55
N MET A 149 2.90 -14.12 6.27
CA MET A 149 1.53 -13.78 5.87
C MET A 149 1.54 -13.01 4.56
N GLY A 150 0.73 -13.45 3.60
CA GLY A 150 0.44 -12.71 2.37
C GLY A 150 -0.72 -11.75 2.61
N VAL A 151 -0.47 -10.46 2.53
CA VAL A 151 -1.45 -9.41 2.79
C VAL A 151 -1.69 -8.54 1.55
N PRO A 152 -2.85 -7.88 1.42
CA PRO A 152 -3.09 -6.97 0.31
C PRO A 152 -2.15 -5.76 0.37
N VAL A 153 -1.85 -5.15 -0.80
CA VAL A 153 -0.95 -3.97 -0.89
C VAL A 153 -1.45 -2.76 -0.10
N SER A 154 -2.74 -2.69 0.21
CA SER A 154 -3.32 -1.67 1.10
C SER A 154 -2.79 -1.73 2.53
N PHE A 155 -2.11 -2.81 2.92
CA PHE A 155 -1.37 -2.90 4.18
C PHE A 155 -0.37 -1.74 4.34
N LEU A 156 0.23 -1.27 3.25
CA LEU A 156 1.19 -0.16 3.29
C LEU A 156 0.58 1.17 3.78
N ASP A 157 -0.73 1.35 3.66
CA ASP A 157 -1.43 2.53 4.20
C ASP A 157 -1.43 2.56 5.74
N SER A 158 -1.17 1.40 6.39
CA SER A 158 -1.14 1.22 7.85
C SER A 158 0.14 0.56 8.33
N TYR A 159 1.16 0.49 7.48
CA TYR A 159 2.42 -0.19 7.80
C TYR A 159 3.15 0.49 8.95
N ASN A 160 3.39 -0.27 10.01
CA ASN A 160 4.26 0.14 11.11
C ASN A 160 5.56 -0.70 11.05
N PRO A 161 6.72 -0.08 10.80
CA PRO A 161 8.00 -0.78 10.69
C PRO A 161 8.51 -1.36 12.00
N ASP A 162 7.99 -0.91 13.16
CA ASP A 162 8.35 -1.45 14.48
C ASP A 162 7.56 -2.74 14.78
N GLN A 163 6.38 -2.90 14.15
CA GLN A 163 5.49 -4.04 14.36
C GLN A 163 5.73 -5.16 13.33
N PHE A 164 6.06 -4.79 12.08
CA PHE A 164 6.20 -5.73 10.98
C PHE A 164 7.49 -5.52 10.18
N GLU A 165 7.90 -6.59 9.51
CA GLU A 165 8.86 -6.53 8.41
C GLU A 165 8.20 -6.98 7.10
N ILE A 166 8.59 -6.36 5.99
CA ILE A 166 8.18 -6.74 4.65
C ILE A 166 9.28 -7.63 4.08
N LEU A 167 8.92 -8.85 3.67
CA LEU A 167 9.85 -9.85 3.15
C LEU A 167 9.93 -9.82 1.63
N GLY A 168 8.77 -9.64 0.96
CA GLY A 168 8.71 -9.70 -0.49
C GLY A 168 7.33 -9.35 -1.02
N SER A 169 7.16 -9.56 -2.35
CA SER A 169 5.89 -9.39 -3.05
C SER A 169 5.71 -10.52 -4.05
N ASN A 170 4.46 -10.89 -4.34
CA ASN A 170 4.17 -11.87 -5.39
C ASN A 170 4.26 -11.28 -6.82
N ARG A 171 4.81 -10.08 -6.98
CA ARG A 171 4.98 -9.41 -8.27
C ARG A 171 6.41 -8.92 -8.43
N GLY A 172 6.97 -9.13 -9.63
CA GLY A 172 8.33 -8.74 -9.99
C GLY A 172 9.40 -9.71 -9.48
N VAL A 173 10.16 -10.28 -10.39
CA VAL A 173 11.13 -11.38 -10.13
C VAL A 173 12.34 -10.89 -9.33
N ASP A 174 12.71 -9.62 -9.48
CA ASP A 174 13.94 -9.07 -8.90
C ASP A 174 13.70 -8.31 -7.57
N GLN A 175 12.52 -8.43 -7.00
CA GLN A 175 12.15 -7.68 -5.79
C GLN A 175 12.59 -8.36 -4.50
N ASP A 176 12.90 -9.64 -4.55
CA ASP A 176 13.33 -10.43 -3.42
C ASP A 176 14.79 -10.84 -3.60
N PRO A 177 15.70 -10.42 -2.69
CA PRO A 177 17.12 -10.80 -2.77
C PRO A 177 17.34 -12.30 -2.71
N ASN A 178 16.46 -13.05 -2.04
CA ASN A 178 16.51 -14.51 -1.92
C ASN A 178 15.77 -15.22 -3.05
N LYS A 179 15.13 -14.49 -3.96
CA LYS A 179 14.33 -15.00 -5.08
C LYS A 179 13.22 -15.99 -4.68
N ILE A 180 12.71 -15.85 -3.47
CA ILE A 180 11.64 -16.70 -2.93
C ILE A 180 10.29 -16.24 -3.48
N TYR A 181 10.06 -14.92 -3.47
CA TYR A 181 8.81 -14.30 -3.92
C TYR A 181 8.93 -13.75 -5.35
N GLY A 182 7.82 -13.32 -5.93
CA GLY A 182 7.83 -12.65 -7.23
C GLY A 182 7.25 -13.45 -8.40
N LYS A 183 6.83 -14.70 -8.16
CA LYS A 183 6.32 -15.61 -9.20
C LYS A 183 4.80 -15.79 -9.22
N GLY A 184 4.04 -14.87 -8.64
CA GLY A 184 2.65 -15.08 -8.34
C GLY A 184 2.43 -15.89 -7.06
N SER A 185 1.25 -15.85 -6.50
CA SER A 185 0.85 -16.67 -5.36
C SER A 185 -0.45 -17.39 -5.68
N TYR A 186 -0.56 -18.65 -5.31
CA TYR A 186 -1.66 -19.51 -5.67
C TYR A 186 -2.32 -20.10 -4.44
N LEU A 187 -3.66 -20.16 -4.48
CA LEU A 187 -4.51 -20.84 -3.50
C LEU A 187 -5.42 -21.82 -4.24
N ASN A 188 -5.30 -23.10 -3.94
CA ASN A 188 -6.07 -24.16 -4.62
C ASN A 188 -6.00 -24.05 -6.15
N GLY A 189 -4.80 -23.81 -6.70
CA GLY A 189 -4.52 -23.65 -8.12
C GLY A 189 -4.97 -22.32 -8.75
N LYS A 190 -5.53 -21.39 -7.96
CA LYS A 190 -5.95 -20.06 -8.46
C LYS A 190 -4.99 -18.98 -8.02
N GLU A 191 -4.57 -18.13 -8.97
CA GLU A 191 -3.68 -17.02 -8.68
C GLU A 191 -4.37 -15.95 -7.84
N VAL A 192 -3.69 -15.51 -6.78
CA VAL A 192 -4.13 -14.40 -5.92
C VAL A 192 -3.49 -13.11 -6.40
N TYR A 193 -4.32 -12.07 -6.59
CA TYR A 193 -3.86 -10.78 -7.09
C TYR A 193 -3.07 -10.02 -6.02
N LYS A 194 -1.95 -9.41 -6.44
CA LYS A 194 -1.02 -8.54 -5.67
C LYS A 194 -1.02 -8.72 -4.15
N ARG A 195 0.01 -9.38 -3.63
CA ARG A 195 0.26 -9.55 -2.19
C ARG A 195 1.66 -9.08 -1.81
N LEU A 196 1.76 -8.60 -0.60
CA LEU A 196 3.01 -8.41 0.12
C LEU A 196 3.14 -9.55 1.12
N PHE A 197 4.34 -10.08 1.27
CA PHE A 197 4.67 -11.06 2.30
C PHE A 197 5.30 -10.34 3.48
N ILE A 198 4.67 -10.50 4.64
CA ILE A 198 5.07 -9.83 5.89
C ILE A 198 5.23 -10.83 7.02
N LYS A 199 5.92 -10.41 8.05
CA LYS A 199 6.05 -11.13 9.32
C LYS A 199 6.03 -10.15 10.48
N HIS A 200 5.50 -10.58 11.63
CA HIS A 200 5.68 -9.82 12.86
C HIS A 200 7.16 -9.73 13.24
N ARG A 201 7.61 -8.55 13.66
CA ARG A 201 8.91 -8.42 14.30
C ARG A 201 8.89 -9.13 15.66
N LYS A 202 9.97 -9.81 15.97
CA LYS A 202 10.17 -10.33 17.33
C LYS A 202 10.33 -9.13 18.27
N LYS A 203 9.53 -9.10 19.31
CA LYS A 203 9.79 -8.23 20.46
C LYS A 203 10.97 -8.76 21.25
#